data_d4994b4325d41c26ee5a51576ce5c0ce
#
_entry.id   d4994b4325d41c26ee5a51576ce5c0ce
#
_cell.length_a   1.000
_cell.length_b   1.000
_cell.length_c   1.000
_cell.angle_alpha   90.00
_cell.angle_beta   90.00
_cell.angle_gamma   90.00
#
_symmetry.space_group_name_H-M   'P 1'
#
loop_
_entity.id
_entity.type
_entity.pdbx_description
1 polymer ?
#
loop_
_entity_poly.entity_id
_entity_poly.type
_entity_poly.pdbx_seq_one_letter_code
_entity_poly.pdbx_strand_id
1 'polypeptide(L)'
;MNRIYLAFSLLFVQTTLFSQYIESVTYMNTTPVVTLASVANLPLEYDVETYKVVYNTVDGLGEPTIASGAFCIPISEDCSNFPMAVYEHGTSLRKVDVPSNDVQETYIGKIFAAGGFNVVLPDYIGMGDSPGLHPYCHGQSEATATIDMIRAVREAESLGMIPGMTTDNGELFLTGYSQGGHAAMATHKYIEENDMLTEFNVLASAPCSGPYEITGAMADTILAASYSKPGYIVYMLSGYQSIYGNLYNEYSDILRSPYDEIVVPYFNGNNTTLGMNSLNDQLPQIIQELVVDSVLENFLNSQADFSHPLWQAMADNDNHDWNPTRPIRMYYCTGDEQVSFQNAIAAGAAFEANGIENAEAVYMGDGNHNECILPSLTDVYYWFDTLRSPCQESGLQYLKTEHVELFPNPVNDDLQIMIK
;
A
#
# COMPACT_ATOMS: atom_id res chain seq x y z
N MET A 1 48.25 -10.94 57.95
CA MET A 1 47.40 -9.91 57.25
C MET A 1 47.32 -10.35 55.76
N ASN A 2 46.27 -11.12 55.46
CA ASN A 2 46.03 -11.62 54.06
C ASN A 2 45.15 -10.58 53.35
N ARG A 3 45.67 -9.98 52.27
CA ARG A 3 44.90 -9.09 51.39
C ARG A 3 44.24 -9.93 50.31
N ILE A 4 42.88 -9.99 50.34
CA ILE A 4 42.07 -10.60 49.27
C ILE A 4 41.88 -9.51 48.21
N TYR A 5 42.38 -9.78 46.98
CA TYR A 5 42.08 -8.99 45.78
C TYR A 5 40.82 -9.55 45.12
N LEU A 6 39.71 -8.80 45.18
CA LEU A 6 38.52 -9.06 44.38
C LEU A 6 38.77 -8.54 42.96
N ALA A 7 38.88 -9.45 41.99
CA ALA A 7 38.88 -9.09 40.59
C ALA A 7 37.41 -8.95 40.11
N PHE A 8 36.98 -7.74 39.78
CA PHE A 8 35.71 -7.49 39.11
C PHE A 8 35.91 -7.76 37.60
N SER A 9 35.36 -8.87 37.10
CA SER A 9 35.23 -9.11 35.65
C SER A 9 34.01 -8.36 35.14
N LEU A 10 34.22 -7.26 34.41
CA LEU A 10 33.18 -6.67 33.61
C LEU A 10 32.84 -7.64 32.45
N LEU A 11 31.68 -8.29 32.55
CA LEU A 11 31.07 -8.94 31.40
C LEU A 11 30.52 -7.83 30.47
N PHE A 12 31.20 -7.59 29.37
CA PHE A 12 30.62 -6.88 28.24
C PHE A 12 29.60 -7.83 27.59
N VAL A 13 28.30 -7.62 27.87
CA VAL A 13 27.22 -8.20 27.09
C VAL A 13 27.18 -7.38 25.78
N GLN A 14 27.77 -7.92 24.73
CA GLN A 14 27.48 -7.46 23.37
C GLN A 14 26.03 -7.80 23.07
N THR A 15 25.11 -6.85 23.23
CA THR A 15 23.79 -6.94 22.64
C THR A 15 23.97 -6.79 21.13
N THR A 16 23.96 -7.89 20.40
CA THR A 16 23.70 -7.85 18.96
C THR A 16 22.28 -7.30 18.81
N LEU A 17 22.15 -6.09 18.29
CA LEU A 17 20.89 -5.56 17.80
C LEU A 17 20.52 -6.45 16.60
N PHE A 18 19.65 -7.42 16.82
CA PHE A 18 18.99 -8.10 15.72
C PHE A 18 17.94 -7.13 15.18
N SER A 19 17.96 -6.89 13.88
CA SER A 19 16.87 -6.23 13.15
C SER A 19 15.59 -7.02 13.43
N GLN A 20 14.54 -6.29 13.80
CA GLN A 20 13.25 -6.91 14.11
C GLN A 20 12.37 -7.00 12.88
N TYR A 21 12.40 -5.96 12.04
CA TYR A 21 11.54 -5.83 10.86
C TYR A 21 12.33 -5.94 9.56
N ILE A 22 13.43 -5.21 9.40
CA ILE A 22 14.17 -5.17 8.14
C ILE A 22 15.06 -6.41 7.94
N GLU A 23 14.92 -7.08 6.79
CA GLU A 23 15.80 -8.16 6.35
C GLU A 23 16.88 -7.63 5.38
N SER A 24 16.47 -6.86 4.38
CA SER A 24 17.42 -6.29 3.43
C SER A 24 16.84 -5.06 2.71
N VAL A 25 17.76 -4.18 2.29
CA VAL A 25 17.49 -3.05 1.41
C VAL A 25 18.41 -3.16 0.20
N THR A 26 17.85 -3.07 -1.00
CA THR A 26 18.60 -3.14 -2.24
C THR A 26 18.25 -1.95 -3.13
N TYR A 27 19.25 -1.15 -3.50
CA TYR A 27 19.08 -0.07 -4.47
C TYR A 27 18.63 -0.63 -5.82
N MET A 28 17.62 -0.03 -6.42
CA MET A 28 17.10 -0.41 -7.73
C MET A 28 17.53 0.57 -8.81
N ASN A 29 17.12 1.84 -8.69
CA ASN A 29 17.45 2.88 -9.67
C ASN A 29 17.22 4.29 -9.11
N THR A 30 17.72 5.28 -9.89
CA THR A 30 17.37 6.69 -9.72
C THR A 30 16.56 7.14 -10.92
N THR A 31 15.43 7.79 -10.68
CA THR A 31 14.56 8.35 -11.73
C THR A 31 14.61 9.88 -11.67
N PRO A 32 15.09 10.56 -12.73
CA PRO A 32 15.14 12.03 -12.76
C PRO A 32 13.73 12.64 -12.72
N VAL A 33 13.59 13.76 -11.99
CA VAL A 33 12.31 14.50 -11.90
C VAL A 33 11.77 14.90 -13.27
N VAL A 34 12.64 15.25 -14.22
CA VAL A 34 12.22 15.60 -15.59
C VAL A 34 11.49 14.45 -16.29
N THR A 35 11.85 13.20 -15.99
CA THR A 35 11.17 12.02 -16.52
C THR A 35 9.77 11.89 -15.93
N LEU A 36 9.64 12.07 -14.61
CA LEU A 36 8.36 12.00 -13.90
C LEU A 36 7.42 13.15 -14.28
N ALA A 37 7.95 14.36 -14.40
CA ALA A 37 7.20 15.53 -14.85
C ALA A 37 6.69 15.41 -16.30
N SER A 38 7.30 14.56 -17.12
CA SER A 38 6.82 14.31 -18.49
C SER A 38 5.52 13.50 -18.55
N VAL A 39 5.20 12.76 -17.49
CA VAL A 39 4.02 11.88 -17.41
C VAL A 39 2.98 12.33 -16.38
N ALA A 40 3.38 13.18 -15.42
CA ALA A 40 2.49 13.72 -14.39
C ALA A 40 2.49 15.26 -14.46
N ASN A 41 1.32 15.85 -14.59
CA ASN A 41 1.17 17.31 -14.58
C ASN A 41 1.01 17.82 -13.13
N LEU A 42 2.09 17.61 -12.33
CA LEU A 42 2.16 17.96 -10.92
C LEU A 42 3.42 18.81 -10.65
N PRO A 43 3.45 19.60 -9.58
CA PRO A 43 4.61 20.39 -9.18
C PRO A 43 5.68 19.47 -8.54
N LEU A 44 6.46 18.77 -9.38
CA LEU A 44 7.51 17.85 -8.95
C LEU A 44 8.85 18.56 -8.87
N GLU A 45 9.63 18.31 -7.80
CA GLU A 45 10.85 19.04 -7.49
C GLU A 45 12.08 18.14 -7.37
N TYR A 46 11.91 16.84 -7.01
CA TYR A 46 13.02 15.99 -6.61
C TYR A 46 13.27 14.85 -7.59
N ASP A 47 14.53 14.54 -7.86
CA ASP A 47 14.92 13.23 -8.39
C ASP A 47 14.62 12.17 -7.32
N VAL A 48 14.36 10.93 -7.74
CA VAL A 48 13.89 9.89 -6.84
C VAL A 48 14.80 8.67 -6.89
N GLU A 49 15.30 8.22 -5.74
CA GLU A 49 15.86 6.90 -5.58
C GLU A 49 14.78 5.88 -5.19
N THR A 50 14.88 4.70 -5.78
CA THR A 50 13.98 3.58 -5.50
C THR A 50 14.77 2.41 -4.97
N TYR A 51 14.27 1.81 -3.88
CA TYR A 51 14.87 0.68 -3.20
C TYR A 51 13.84 -0.46 -3.11
N LYS A 52 14.31 -1.70 -3.25
CA LYS A 52 13.57 -2.89 -2.83
C LYS A 52 13.85 -3.12 -1.34
N VAL A 53 12.79 -3.31 -0.58
CA VAL A 53 12.82 -3.63 0.84
C VAL A 53 12.26 -5.03 1.04
N VAL A 54 12.99 -5.90 1.76
CA VAL A 54 12.49 -7.20 2.23
C VAL A 54 12.40 -7.13 3.75
N TYR A 55 11.30 -7.58 4.31
CA TYR A 55 11.01 -7.38 5.74
C TYR A 55 10.26 -8.56 6.37
N ASN A 56 10.39 -8.68 7.69
CA ASN A 56 9.67 -9.64 8.50
C ASN A 56 8.27 -9.11 8.83
N THR A 57 7.28 -9.99 8.72
CA THR A 57 5.87 -9.71 9.01
C THR A 57 5.16 -11.01 9.41
N VAL A 58 3.84 -10.97 9.45
CA VAL A 58 2.99 -12.15 9.63
C VAL A 58 2.13 -12.39 8.39
N ASP A 59 1.83 -13.65 8.11
CA ASP A 59 0.87 -14.01 7.06
C ASP A 59 -0.59 -13.80 7.52
N GLY A 60 -1.54 -14.12 6.66
CA GLY A 60 -2.97 -13.98 6.98
C GLY A 60 -3.49 -14.89 8.10
N LEU A 61 -2.69 -15.86 8.55
CA LEU A 61 -2.96 -16.74 9.70
C LEU A 61 -2.27 -16.26 10.98
N GLY A 62 -1.47 -15.19 10.90
CA GLY A 62 -0.66 -14.67 12.01
C GLY A 62 0.67 -15.37 12.21
N GLU A 63 1.09 -16.26 11.28
CA GLU A 63 2.36 -16.96 11.36
C GLU A 63 3.50 -16.10 10.78
N PRO A 64 4.71 -16.16 11.37
CA PRO A 64 5.85 -15.39 10.89
C PRO A 64 6.20 -15.71 9.44
N THR A 65 6.39 -14.66 8.64
CA THR A 65 6.77 -14.74 7.24
C THR A 65 7.61 -13.54 6.83
N ILE A 66 8.03 -13.50 5.55
CA ILE A 66 8.65 -12.32 4.93
C ILE A 66 7.71 -11.73 3.89
N ALA A 67 7.86 -10.44 3.68
CA ALA A 67 7.27 -9.74 2.55
C ALA A 67 8.29 -8.79 1.91
N SER A 68 7.91 -8.21 0.78
CA SER A 68 8.71 -7.22 0.07
C SER A 68 7.89 -6.02 -0.35
N GLY A 69 8.56 -4.98 -0.80
CA GLY A 69 7.94 -3.79 -1.36
C GLY A 69 8.99 -2.84 -1.95
N ALA A 70 8.53 -1.77 -2.57
CA ALA A 70 9.38 -0.68 -3.01
C ALA A 70 9.35 0.48 -2.02
N PHE A 71 10.48 1.16 -1.89
CA PHE A 71 10.59 2.40 -1.15
C PHE A 71 11.21 3.48 -2.04
N CYS A 72 10.45 4.56 -2.26
CA CYS A 72 10.85 5.69 -3.10
C CYS A 72 11.15 6.89 -2.22
N ILE A 73 12.33 7.48 -2.36
CA ILE A 73 12.76 8.63 -1.57
C ILE A 73 13.18 9.81 -2.47
N PRO A 74 12.82 11.05 -2.10
CA PRO A 74 13.30 12.23 -2.78
C PRO A 74 14.78 12.45 -2.50
N ILE A 75 15.54 12.88 -3.51
CA ILE A 75 16.92 13.32 -3.36
C ILE A 75 16.91 14.83 -3.14
N SER A 76 17.30 15.28 -1.94
CA SER A 76 17.31 16.69 -1.58
C SER A 76 18.55 17.04 -0.77
N GLU A 77 19.17 18.18 -1.11
CA GLU A 77 20.24 18.79 -0.31
C GLU A 77 19.68 19.83 0.69
N ASP A 78 18.53 20.41 0.37
CA ASP A 78 17.94 21.50 1.12
C ASP A 78 16.96 21.01 2.20
N CYS A 79 16.28 19.88 1.99
CA CYS A 79 15.32 19.31 2.92
C CYS A 79 15.91 18.16 3.72
N SER A 80 15.76 18.18 5.04
CA SER A 80 16.27 17.13 5.93
C SER A 80 15.25 16.05 6.25
N ASN A 81 13.93 16.35 6.11
CA ASN A 81 12.87 15.39 6.40
C ASN A 81 11.63 15.60 5.51
N PHE A 82 10.93 14.50 5.27
CA PHE A 82 9.69 14.46 4.50
C PHE A 82 8.63 13.62 5.21
N PRO A 83 7.34 13.90 4.99
CA PRO A 83 6.27 13.01 5.42
C PRO A 83 6.35 11.67 4.69
N MET A 84 5.76 10.65 5.29
CA MET A 84 5.62 9.35 4.65
C MET A 84 4.25 9.22 3.98
N ALA A 85 4.22 8.72 2.76
CA ALA A 85 3.01 8.28 2.09
C ALA A 85 3.10 6.78 1.80
N VAL A 86 1.98 6.07 1.94
CA VAL A 86 1.83 4.70 1.47
C VAL A 86 0.99 4.72 0.20
N TYR A 87 1.48 4.05 -0.84
CA TYR A 87 0.68 3.72 -2.00
C TYR A 87 0.47 2.22 -2.09
N GLU A 88 -0.77 1.80 -1.89
CA GLU A 88 -1.22 0.43 -2.01
C GLU A 88 -1.59 0.14 -3.47
N HIS A 89 -0.92 -0.86 -4.09
CA HIS A 89 -1.11 -1.15 -5.51
C HIS A 89 -2.43 -1.87 -5.80
N GLY A 90 -2.89 -1.76 -7.05
CA GLY A 90 -4.08 -2.43 -7.53
C GLY A 90 -3.89 -3.94 -7.74
N THR A 91 -4.95 -4.63 -8.18
CA THR A 91 -4.96 -6.09 -8.33
C THR A 91 -3.88 -6.60 -9.27
N SER A 92 -2.99 -7.42 -8.76
CA SER A 92 -2.04 -8.21 -9.53
C SER A 92 -2.20 -9.69 -9.25
N LEU A 93 -2.16 -10.53 -10.29
CA LEU A 93 -2.24 -11.98 -10.18
C LEU A 93 -0.87 -12.66 -10.30
N ARG A 94 0.06 -12.03 -11.01
CA ARG A 94 1.43 -12.53 -11.12
C ARG A 94 2.26 -11.99 -9.96
N LYS A 95 2.93 -12.89 -9.24
CA LYS A 95 3.81 -12.51 -8.10
C LYS A 95 4.90 -11.50 -8.47
N VAL A 96 5.24 -11.42 -9.76
CA VAL A 96 6.30 -10.53 -10.25
C VAL A 96 5.80 -9.14 -10.64
N ASP A 97 4.49 -8.93 -10.76
CA ASP A 97 3.90 -7.64 -11.14
C ASP A 97 3.61 -6.79 -9.90
N VAL A 98 4.65 -6.45 -9.17
CA VAL A 98 4.58 -5.75 -7.89
C VAL A 98 5.63 -4.64 -7.79
N PRO A 99 5.43 -3.65 -6.93
CA PRO A 99 6.31 -2.48 -6.82
C PRO A 99 7.80 -2.81 -6.62
N SER A 100 8.14 -3.85 -5.85
CA SER A 100 9.53 -4.25 -5.60
C SER A 100 10.29 -4.72 -6.85
N ASN A 101 9.60 -4.91 -7.98
CA ASN A 101 10.16 -5.23 -9.29
C ASN A 101 10.13 -4.07 -10.30
N ASP A 102 9.87 -2.85 -9.82
CA ASP A 102 9.84 -1.61 -10.62
C ASP A 102 8.85 -1.67 -11.80
N VAL A 103 7.63 -2.08 -11.51
CA VAL A 103 6.53 -2.14 -12.48
C VAL A 103 5.87 -0.77 -12.68
N GLN A 104 4.87 -0.71 -13.57
CA GLN A 104 4.18 0.54 -13.88
C GLN A 104 3.61 1.25 -12.64
N GLU A 105 3.03 0.51 -11.68
CA GLU A 105 2.48 1.11 -10.46
C GLU A 105 3.53 1.71 -9.53
N THR A 106 4.79 1.28 -9.62
CA THR A 106 5.89 1.90 -8.88
C THR A 106 6.09 3.38 -9.27
N TYR A 107 5.71 3.76 -10.50
CA TYR A 107 5.79 5.16 -10.94
C TYR A 107 4.87 6.09 -10.16
N ILE A 108 3.77 5.60 -9.59
CA ILE A 108 2.89 6.39 -8.73
C ILE A 108 3.66 6.80 -7.47
N GLY A 109 4.33 5.85 -6.81
CA GLY A 109 5.19 6.15 -5.67
C GLY A 109 6.34 7.10 -6.02
N LYS A 110 6.98 6.91 -7.17
CA LYS A 110 8.03 7.83 -7.65
C LYS A 110 7.51 9.26 -7.87
N ILE A 111 6.27 9.42 -8.38
CA ILE A 111 5.65 10.73 -8.59
C ILE A 111 5.39 11.41 -7.24
N PHE A 112 4.84 10.70 -6.25
CA PHE A 112 4.65 11.25 -4.91
C PHE A 112 5.99 11.59 -4.26
N ALA A 113 7.00 10.74 -4.44
CA ALA A 113 8.35 11.01 -3.90
C ALA A 113 8.97 12.25 -4.57
N ALA A 114 8.84 12.41 -5.87
CA ALA A 114 9.30 13.61 -6.58
C ALA A 114 8.56 14.88 -6.11
N GLY A 115 7.37 14.75 -5.55
CA GLY A 115 6.61 15.81 -4.93
C GLY A 115 6.95 16.04 -3.44
N GLY A 116 7.90 15.31 -2.86
CA GLY A 116 8.38 15.51 -1.49
C GLY A 116 7.68 14.64 -0.45
N PHE A 117 7.53 13.35 -0.71
CA PHE A 117 7.12 12.32 0.23
C PHE A 117 8.14 11.17 0.25
N ASN A 118 8.39 10.55 1.39
CA ASN A 118 8.99 9.23 1.47
C ASN A 118 7.88 8.20 1.20
N VAL A 119 7.97 7.41 0.12
CA VAL A 119 6.83 6.58 -0.31
C VAL A 119 7.10 5.09 -0.15
N VAL A 120 6.26 4.45 0.63
CA VAL A 120 6.25 3.00 0.87
C VAL A 120 5.20 2.35 -0.05
N LEU A 121 5.60 1.30 -0.78
CA LEU A 121 4.73 0.54 -1.67
C LEU A 121 4.87 -0.96 -1.34
N PRO A 122 4.04 -1.51 -0.44
CA PRO A 122 4.08 -2.93 -0.10
C PRO A 122 3.62 -3.79 -1.28
N ASP A 123 4.21 -4.99 -1.43
CA ASP A 123 3.82 -5.97 -2.45
C ASP A 123 2.66 -6.86 -2.00
N TYR A 124 2.30 -6.82 -0.73
CA TYR A 124 1.37 -7.70 0.00
C TYR A 124 1.90 -9.12 0.28
N ILE A 125 1.23 -9.81 1.21
CA ILE A 125 1.48 -11.22 1.53
C ILE A 125 1.17 -12.09 0.29
N GLY A 126 2.03 -13.07 0.03
CA GLY A 126 1.88 -13.96 -1.12
C GLY A 126 2.34 -13.38 -2.46
N MET A 127 2.74 -12.09 -2.49
CA MET A 127 3.26 -11.40 -3.66
C MET A 127 4.75 -11.06 -3.49
N GLY A 128 5.44 -10.69 -4.56
CA GLY A 128 6.88 -10.40 -4.53
C GLY A 128 7.69 -11.57 -3.95
N ASP A 129 8.47 -11.29 -2.91
CA ASP A 129 9.29 -12.29 -2.22
C ASP A 129 8.50 -13.08 -1.14
N SER A 130 7.26 -12.68 -0.82
CA SER A 130 6.43 -13.38 0.15
C SER A 130 6.02 -14.76 -0.37
N PRO A 131 6.15 -15.84 0.42
CA PRO A 131 5.70 -17.17 0.01
C PRO A 131 4.17 -17.29 0.02
N GLY A 132 3.66 -18.35 -0.60
CA GLY A 132 2.25 -18.72 -0.57
C GLY A 132 1.37 -17.97 -1.57
N LEU A 133 0.06 -18.13 -1.40
CA LEU A 133 -0.98 -17.47 -2.19
C LEU A 133 -1.31 -16.12 -1.56
N HIS A 134 -1.53 -15.11 -2.40
CA HIS A 134 -2.00 -13.82 -1.94
C HIS A 134 -3.45 -13.90 -1.43
N PRO A 135 -3.71 -13.53 -0.16
CA PRO A 135 -5.06 -13.46 0.40
C PRO A 135 -5.76 -12.17 -0.07
N TYR A 136 -6.21 -12.18 -1.31
CA TYR A 136 -6.77 -11.04 -2.04
C TYR A 136 -7.94 -10.38 -1.30
N CYS A 137 -7.85 -9.07 -1.05
CA CYS A 137 -8.81 -8.30 -0.26
C CYS A 137 -9.04 -8.87 1.16
N HIS A 138 -8.00 -9.40 1.79
CA HIS A 138 -8.02 -9.77 3.20
C HIS A 138 -7.43 -8.63 4.03
N GLY A 139 -8.31 -7.80 4.60
CA GLY A 139 -7.96 -6.52 5.21
C GLY A 139 -6.88 -6.62 6.29
N GLN A 140 -6.91 -7.65 7.14
CA GLN A 140 -5.90 -7.83 8.18
C GLN A 140 -4.49 -8.04 7.60
N SER A 141 -4.34 -8.92 6.59
CA SER A 141 -3.02 -9.18 6.02
C SER A 141 -2.49 -8.03 5.15
N GLU A 142 -3.36 -7.27 4.51
CA GLU A 142 -2.99 -6.03 3.81
C GLU A 142 -2.47 -5.00 4.82
N ALA A 143 -3.20 -4.79 5.91
CA ALA A 143 -2.81 -3.83 6.96
C ALA A 143 -1.51 -4.22 7.67
N THR A 144 -1.34 -5.48 8.08
CA THR A 144 -0.13 -5.91 8.81
C THR A 144 1.11 -5.85 7.92
N ALA A 145 1.01 -6.26 6.64
CA ALA A 145 2.10 -6.14 5.69
C ALA A 145 2.55 -4.69 5.50
N THR A 146 1.60 -3.76 5.37
CA THR A 146 1.86 -2.33 5.23
C THR A 146 2.51 -1.74 6.48
N ILE A 147 1.94 -1.99 7.64
CA ILE A 147 2.44 -1.51 8.94
C ILE A 147 3.87 -1.99 9.20
N ASP A 148 4.14 -3.26 8.96
CA ASP A 148 5.46 -3.84 9.19
C ASP A 148 6.49 -3.35 8.16
N MET A 149 6.07 -3.02 6.91
CA MET A 149 6.95 -2.36 5.96
C MET A 149 7.32 -0.94 6.41
N ILE A 150 6.38 -0.16 6.96
CA ILE A 150 6.67 1.16 7.52
C ILE A 150 7.69 1.03 8.67
N ARG A 151 7.51 0.07 9.56
CA ARG A 151 8.46 -0.23 10.64
C ARG A 151 9.84 -0.61 10.11
N ALA A 152 9.88 -1.47 9.09
CA ALA A 152 11.12 -1.90 8.45
C ALA A 152 11.89 -0.74 7.82
N VAL A 153 11.20 0.18 7.14
CA VAL A 153 11.81 1.37 6.55
C VAL A 153 12.36 2.31 7.64
N ARG A 154 11.60 2.55 8.72
CA ARG A 154 12.06 3.34 9.88
C ARG A 154 13.24 2.68 10.59
N GLU A 155 13.26 1.36 10.68
CA GLU A 155 14.41 0.62 11.22
C GLU A 155 15.63 0.73 10.30
N ALA A 156 15.47 0.58 8.97
CA ALA A 156 16.53 0.76 7.98
C ALA A 156 17.13 2.17 8.03
N GLU A 157 16.31 3.20 8.21
CA GLU A 157 16.74 4.57 8.46
C GLU A 157 17.61 4.66 9.72
N SER A 158 17.13 4.15 10.85
CA SER A 158 17.85 4.20 12.13
C SER A 158 19.19 3.47 12.11
N LEU A 159 19.31 2.43 11.28
CA LEU A 159 20.50 1.63 11.06
C LEU A 159 21.44 2.22 10.00
N GLY A 160 21.03 3.30 9.30
CA GLY A 160 21.80 3.91 8.22
C GLY A 160 21.98 3.00 7.00
N MET A 161 21.01 2.12 6.71
CA MET A 161 21.08 1.18 5.60
C MET A 161 20.85 1.83 4.24
N ILE A 162 20.23 3.01 4.22
CA ILE A 162 19.98 3.81 3.01
C ILE A 162 20.82 5.09 3.09
N PRO A 163 21.94 5.19 2.34
CA PRO A 163 22.79 6.36 2.37
C PRO A 163 22.07 7.61 1.83
N GLY A 164 22.16 8.72 2.55
CA GLY A 164 21.56 9.99 2.12
C GLY A 164 20.04 10.05 2.25
N MET A 165 19.41 9.07 2.90
CA MET A 165 17.99 9.08 3.19
C MET A 165 17.63 10.33 4.01
N THR A 166 16.60 11.03 3.56
CA THR A 166 15.94 12.06 4.37
C THR A 166 15.10 11.39 5.45
N THR A 167 15.06 11.97 6.66
CA THR A 167 14.32 11.38 7.77
C THR A 167 12.81 11.44 7.55
N ASP A 168 12.09 10.45 8.08
CA ASP A 168 10.64 10.49 8.23
C ASP A 168 10.28 11.54 9.31
N ASN A 169 9.42 12.52 8.97
CA ASN A 169 8.97 13.54 9.93
C ASN A 169 7.87 13.04 10.88
N GLY A 170 7.45 11.78 10.71
CA GLY A 170 6.41 11.11 11.50
C GLY A 170 4.98 11.33 11.01
N GLU A 171 4.75 12.16 10.00
CA GLU A 171 3.45 12.34 9.36
C GLU A 171 3.19 11.19 8.38
N LEU A 172 2.03 10.56 8.46
CA LEU A 172 1.66 9.42 7.63
C LEU A 172 0.40 9.72 6.81
N PHE A 173 0.47 9.40 5.52
CA PHE A 173 -0.64 9.47 4.57
C PHE A 173 -0.85 8.10 3.93
N LEU A 174 -2.10 7.66 3.77
CA LEU A 174 -2.45 6.36 3.22
C LEU A 174 -3.28 6.55 1.95
N THR A 175 -2.88 5.93 0.84
CA THR A 175 -3.68 5.90 -0.39
C THR A 175 -3.45 4.61 -1.16
N GLY A 176 -4.29 4.34 -2.10
CA GLY A 176 -4.20 3.19 -3.00
C GLY A 176 -5.39 3.15 -3.94
N TYR A 177 -5.28 2.37 -5.02
CA TYR A 177 -6.30 2.28 -6.05
C TYR A 177 -6.83 0.87 -6.20
N SER A 178 -8.17 0.72 -6.40
CA SER A 178 -8.80 -0.59 -6.60
C SER A 178 -8.62 -1.50 -5.37
N GLN A 179 -7.99 -2.68 -5.49
CA GLN A 179 -7.56 -3.46 -4.31
C GLN A 179 -6.77 -2.59 -3.34
N GLY A 180 -5.89 -1.72 -3.85
CA GLY A 180 -5.12 -0.80 -3.01
C GLY A 180 -6.00 0.21 -2.25
N GLY A 181 -7.16 0.57 -2.79
CA GLY A 181 -8.16 1.36 -2.06
C GLY A 181 -8.75 0.58 -0.88
N HIS A 182 -9.01 -0.71 -1.03
CA HIS A 182 -9.39 -1.59 0.07
C HIS A 182 -8.28 -1.68 1.11
N ALA A 183 -7.05 -1.92 0.69
CA ALA A 183 -5.89 -2.05 1.57
C ALA A 183 -5.60 -0.75 2.36
N ALA A 184 -5.70 0.42 1.72
CA ALA A 184 -5.53 1.71 2.38
C ALA A 184 -6.61 1.97 3.45
N MET A 185 -7.87 1.61 3.16
CA MET A 185 -8.96 1.70 4.14
C MET A 185 -8.75 0.71 5.30
N ALA A 186 -8.39 -0.55 4.98
CA ALA A 186 -8.11 -1.59 5.97
C ALA A 186 -6.93 -1.21 6.88
N THR A 187 -5.86 -0.64 6.31
CA THR A 187 -4.69 -0.19 7.07
C THR A 187 -5.06 0.95 8.02
N HIS A 188 -5.83 1.94 7.56
CA HIS A 188 -6.30 3.02 8.43
C HIS A 188 -7.17 2.51 9.57
N LYS A 189 -8.18 1.69 9.24
CA LYS A 189 -9.06 1.03 10.22
C LYS A 189 -8.24 0.25 11.25
N TYR A 190 -7.30 -0.57 10.80
CA TYR A 190 -6.46 -1.38 11.69
C TYR A 190 -5.61 -0.53 12.64
N ILE A 191 -5.01 0.56 12.16
CA ILE A 191 -4.23 1.48 13.00
C ILE A 191 -5.09 2.10 14.10
N GLU A 192 -6.29 2.57 13.78
CA GLU A 192 -7.15 3.22 14.78
C GLU A 192 -7.80 2.23 15.75
N GLU A 193 -8.32 1.10 15.25
CA GLU A 193 -8.96 0.08 16.10
C GLU A 193 -7.99 -0.64 17.05
N ASN A 194 -6.68 -0.59 16.76
CA ASN A 194 -5.65 -1.15 17.64
C ASN A 194 -4.87 -0.09 18.42
N ASP A 195 -5.39 1.14 18.57
CA ASP A 195 -4.79 2.25 19.34
C ASP A 195 -3.36 2.62 18.91
N MET A 196 -3.04 2.49 17.60
CA MET A 196 -1.67 2.66 17.07
C MET A 196 -1.37 4.09 16.58
N LEU A 197 -2.27 5.06 16.73
CA LEU A 197 -2.07 6.44 16.25
C LEU A 197 -0.87 7.15 16.89
N THR A 198 -0.37 6.68 18.03
CA THR A 198 0.86 7.22 18.64
C THR A 198 2.13 6.77 17.94
N GLU A 199 2.12 5.60 17.29
CA GLU A 199 3.21 5.07 16.46
C GLU A 199 3.08 5.57 15.01
N PHE A 200 1.85 5.59 14.51
CA PHE A 200 1.51 5.98 13.14
C PHE A 200 0.63 7.22 13.16
N ASN A 201 1.24 8.39 13.07
CA ASN A 201 0.48 9.66 13.05
C ASN A 201 -0.19 9.84 11.68
N VAL A 202 -1.27 9.10 11.44
CA VAL A 202 -2.07 9.23 10.23
C VAL A 202 -2.69 10.63 10.18
N LEU A 203 -2.31 11.44 9.19
CA LEU A 203 -2.91 12.75 8.95
C LEU A 203 -4.16 12.66 8.10
N ALA A 204 -4.16 11.77 7.12
CA ALA A 204 -5.30 11.51 6.23
C ALA A 204 -5.15 10.18 5.50
N SER A 205 -6.27 9.60 5.07
CA SER A 205 -6.30 8.51 4.11
C SER A 205 -7.20 8.81 2.91
N ALA A 206 -6.76 8.37 1.74
CA ALA A 206 -7.39 8.64 0.45
C ALA A 206 -7.57 7.33 -0.34
N PRO A 207 -8.42 6.40 0.11
CA PRO A 207 -8.72 5.19 -0.63
C PRO A 207 -9.50 5.51 -1.90
N CYS A 208 -9.05 4.95 -3.06
CA CYS A 208 -9.61 5.23 -4.37
C CYS A 208 -10.22 3.97 -5.00
N SER A 209 -11.48 4.05 -5.45
CA SER A 209 -12.22 2.99 -6.17
C SER A 209 -12.04 1.61 -5.55
N GLY A 210 -12.09 1.51 -4.22
CA GLY A 210 -11.88 0.26 -3.48
C GLY A 210 -13.18 -0.47 -3.14
N PRO A 211 -13.17 -1.82 -3.03
CA PRO A 211 -14.32 -2.63 -2.61
C PRO A 211 -14.49 -2.59 -1.08
N TYR A 212 -15.02 -1.49 -0.54
CA TYR A 212 -15.15 -1.27 0.91
C TYR A 212 -16.29 -2.06 1.55
N GLU A 213 -17.36 -2.32 0.80
CA GLU A 213 -18.54 -3.10 1.19
C GLU A 213 -18.64 -4.36 0.31
N ILE A 214 -17.92 -5.41 0.69
CA ILE A 214 -17.84 -6.66 -0.08
C ILE A 214 -19.16 -7.42 0.03
N THR A 215 -19.80 -7.40 1.21
CA THR A 215 -21.08 -8.08 1.46
C THR A 215 -22.29 -7.38 0.83
N GLY A 216 -22.20 -6.08 0.52
CA GLY A 216 -23.26 -5.28 -0.09
C GLY A 216 -22.93 -4.88 -1.52
N ALA A 217 -22.34 -3.70 -1.72
CA ALA A 217 -22.13 -3.10 -3.03
C ALA A 217 -21.38 -4.02 -4.03
N MET A 218 -20.38 -4.78 -3.57
CA MET A 218 -19.68 -5.72 -4.45
C MET A 218 -20.47 -6.98 -4.72
N ALA A 219 -21.11 -7.58 -3.70
CA ALA A 219 -21.96 -8.75 -3.88
C ALA A 219 -23.11 -8.45 -4.85
N ASP A 220 -23.79 -7.32 -4.71
CA ASP A 220 -24.86 -6.89 -5.62
C ASP A 220 -24.36 -6.72 -7.05
N THR A 221 -23.17 -6.17 -7.23
CA THR A 221 -22.53 -5.99 -8.55
C THR A 221 -22.20 -7.33 -9.20
N ILE A 222 -21.62 -8.28 -8.45
CA ILE A 222 -21.23 -9.61 -8.91
C ILE A 222 -22.45 -10.48 -9.23
N LEU A 223 -23.50 -10.37 -8.42
CA LEU A 223 -24.74 -11.14 -8.57
C LEU A 223 -25.69 -10.54 -9.60
N ALA A 224 -25.40 -9.38 -10.18
CA ALA A 224 -26.16 -8.78 -11.27
C ALA A 224 -26.14 -9.66 -12.55
N ALA A 225 -26.66 -9.13 -13.65
CA ALA A 225 -26.81 -9.90 -14.89
C ALA A 225 -25.46 -10.37 -15.50
N SER A 226 -24.41 -9.58 -15.34
CA SER A 226 -23.05 -9.93 -15.76
C SER A 226 -22.03 -9.11 -14.99
N TYR A 227 -20.85 -9.69 -14.75
CA TYR A 227 -19.70 -9.01 -14.15
C TYR A 227 -18.49 -9.12 -15.05
N SER A 228 -17.85 -7.98 -15.35
CA SER A 228 -16.80 -7.89 -16.38
C SER A 228 -15.48 -8.59 -15.98
N LYS A 229 -15.28 -8.87 -14.68
CA LYS A 229 -14.04 -9.40 -14.12
C LYS A 229 -14.23 -10.66 -13.27
N PRO A 230 -14.75 -11.76 -13.86
CA PRO A 230 -15.03 -12.99 -13.09
C PRO A 230 -13.82 -13.58 -12.39
N GLY A 231 -12.60 -13.32 -12.87
CA GLY A 231 -11.36 -13.76 -12.25
C GLY A 231 -11.15 -13.17 -10.84
N TYR A 232 -11.68 -11.99 -10.53
CA TYR A 232 -11.61 -11.41 -9.17
C TYR A 232 -12.41 -12.22 -8.17
N ILE A 233 -13.55 -12.80 -8.60
CA ILE A 233 -14.38 -13.67 -7.74
C ILE A 233 -13.56 -14.90 -7.32
N VAL A 234 -12.91 -15.56 -8.28
CA VAL A 234 -12.12 -16.77 -8.02
C VAL A 234 -10.88 -16.42 -7.21
N TYR A 235 -10.30 -15.23 -7.42
CA TYR A 235 -9.14 -14.77 -6.64
C TYR A 235 -9.52 -14.57 -5.16
N MET A 236 -10.62 -13.88 -4.90
CA MET A 236 -11.17 -13.70 -3.55
C MET A 236 -11.49 -15.05 -2.89
N LEU A 237 -12.20 -15.94 -3.58
CA LEU A 237 -12.51 -17.30 -3.08
C LEU A 237 -11.25 -18.09 -2.74
N SER A 238 -10.23 -18.03 -3.60
CA SER A 238 -8.95 -18.74 -3.38
C SER A 238 -8.15 -18.14 -2.23
N GLY A 239 -8.09 -16.81 -2.16
CA GLY A 239 -7.45 -16.08 -1.06
C GLY A 239 -8.13 -16.37 0.27
N TYR A 240 -9.44 -16.25 0.33
CA TYR A 240 -10.21 -16.52 1.55
C TYR A 240 -10.16 -18.00 1.96
N GLN A 241 -10.18 -18.95 1.01
CA GLN A 241 -9.97 -20.36 1.35
C GLN A 241 -8.62 -20.61 2.02
N SER A 242 -7.57 -19.90 1.60
CA SER A 242 -6.24 -20.03 2.20
C SER A 242 -6.16 -19.54 3.65
N ILE A 243 -7.07 -18.63 4.05
CA ILE A 243 -7.15 -18.06 5.40
C ILE A 243 -8.19 -18.80 6.26
N TYR A 244 -9.42 -18.89 5.79
CA TYR A 244 -10.55 -19.44 6.57
C TYR A 244 -10.62 -20.96 6.54
N GLY A 245 -10.17 -21.60 5.46
CA GLY A 245 -10.02 -23.05 5.33
C GLY A 245 -11.32 -23.87 5.29
N ASN A 246 -12.48 -23.21 5.27
CA ASN A 246 -13.80 -23.86 5.40
C ASN A 246 -14.78 -23.51 4.28
N LEU A 247 -14.31 -22.92 3.17
CA LEU A 247 -15.19 -22.50 2.07
C LEU A 247 -15.45 -23.64 1.08
N TYR A 248 -14.41 -24.43 0.75
CA TYR A 248 -14.47 -25.59 -0.14
C TYR A 248 -13.24 -26.50 0.10
N ASN A 249 -13.25 -27.72 -0.42
CA ASN A 249 -12.04 -28.57 -0.39
C ASN A 249 -11.30 -28.52 -1.74
N GLU A 250 -12.02 -28.56 -2.85
CA GLU A 250 -11.50 -28.52 -4.21
C GLU A 250 -12.32 -27.52 -5.05
N TYR A 251 -11.74 -26.96 -6.12
CA TYR A 251 -12.48 -26.03 -6.98
C TYR A 251 -13.74 -26.65 -7.60
N SER A 252 -13.74 -27.96 -7.86
CA SER A 252 -14.92 -28.70 -8.35
C SER A 252 -16.10 -28.71 -7.37
N ASP A 253 -15.87 -28.41 -6.08
CA ASP A 253 -16.96 -28.25 -5.11
C ASP A 253 -17.77 -26.98 -5.36
N ILE A 254 -17.14 -25.95 -5.94
CA ILE A 254 -17.72 -24.61 -6.08
C ILE A 254 -17.85 -24.14 -7.53
N LEU A 255 -16.96 -24.56 -8.43
CA LEU A 255 -16.94 -24.13 -9.82
C LEU A 255 -17.41 -25.26 -10.76
N ARG A 256 -18.08 -24.85 -11.84
CA ARG A 256 -18.47 -25.80 -12.91
C ARG A 256 -17.28 -26.19 -13.76
N SER A 257 -17.27 -27.44 -14.26
CA SER A 257 -16.35 -27.84 -15.31
C SER A 257 -16.64 -27.04 -16.61
N PRO A 258 -15.60 -26.58 -17.34
CA PRO A 258 -14.16 -26.84 -17.14
C PRO A 258 -13.44 -25.80 -16.26
N TYR A 259 -14.16 -24.85 -15.65
CA TYR A 259 -13.58 -23.70 -14.93
C TYR A 259 -12.81 -24.13 -13.69
N ASP A 260 -13.25 -25.19 -13.01
CA ASP A 260 -12.56 -25.82 -11.87
C ASP A 260 -11.12 -26.27 -12.20
N GLU A 261 -10.86 -26.74 -13.43
CA GLU A 261 -9.50 -27.08 -13.88
C GLU A 261 -8.73 -25.87 -14.40
N ILE A 262 -9.41 -24.94 -15.08
CA ILE A 262 -8.79 -23.72 -15.67
C ILE A 262 -8.14 -22.87 -14.60
N VAL A 263 -8.75 -22.74 -13.43
CA VAL A 263 -8.28 -21.80 -12.38
C VAL A 263 -7.04 -22.30 -11.60
N VAL A 264 -6.81 -23.60 -11.53
CA VAL A 264 -5.74 -24.23 -10.72
C VAL A 264 -4.36 -23.62 -10.95
N PRO A 265 -3.86 -23.42 -12.18
CA PRO A 265 -2.52 -22.88 -12.38
C PRO A 265 -2.36 -21.42 -11.98
N TYR A 266 -3.47 -20.67 -11.86
CA TYR A 266 -3.44 -19.26 -11.46
C TYR A 266 -3.27 -19.07 -9.97
N PHE A 267 -3.78 -20.00 -9.14
CA PHE A 267 -3.88 -19.87 -7.68
C PHE A 267 -3.07 -20.92 -6.93
N ASN A 268 -1.93 -21.32 -7.47
CA ASN A 268 -1.03 -22.31 -6.85
C ASN A 268 0.04 -21.68 -5.92
N GLY A 269 -0.02 -20.38 -5.66
CA GLY A 269 0.93 -19.65 -4.84
C GLY A 269 2.30 -19.36 -5.48
N ASN A 270 2.51 -19.75 -6.75
CA ASN A 270 3.77 -19.56 -7.48
C ASN A 270 3.57 -18.98 -8.90
N ASN A 271 2.41 -18.38 -9.16
CA ASN A 271 2.10 -17.85 -10.48
C ASN A 271 2.93 -16.61 -10.80
N THR A 272 3.81 -16.71 -11.81
CA THR A 272 4.65 -15.59 -12.31
C THR A 272 4.36 -15.23 -13.78
N THR A 273 3.48 -15.97 -14.46
CA THR A 273 3.28 -15.86 -15.90
C THR A 273 1.85 -15.61 -16.34
N LEU A 274 0.87 -16.10 -15.59
CA LEU A 274 -0.54 -16.06 -16.00
C LEU A 274 -1.21 -14.80 -15.41
N GLY A 275 -1.60 -13.88 -16.29
CA GLY A 275 -2.18 -12.60 -15.90
C GLY A 275 -3.70 -12.64 -15.75
N MET A 276 -4.27 -11.66 -15.04
CA MET A 276 -5.70 -11.53 -14.76
C MET A 276 -6.55 -11.45 -16.05
N ASN A 277 -6.08 -10.74 -17.08
CA ASN A 277 -6.83 -10.68 -18.35
C ASN A 277 -6.97 -12.06 -18.99
N SER A 278 -5.91 -12.87 -18.96
CA SER A 278 -5.98 -14.25 -19.49
C SER A 278 -6.94 -15.13 -18.70
N LEU A 279 -7.11 -14.91 -17.40
CA LEU A 279 -8.10 -15.60 -16.58
C LEU A 279 -9.50 -15.12 -16.93
N ASN A 280 -9.74 -13.81 -16.95
CA ASN A 280 -11.05 -13.25 -17.29
C ASN A 280 -11.57 -13.68 -18.68
N ASP A 281 -10.67 -13.81 -19.67
CA ASP A 281 -11.02 -14.25 -21.02
C ASP A 281 -11.49 -15.73 -21.07
N GLN A 282 -11.16 -16.53 -20.07
CA GLN A 282 -11.52 -17.95 -19.99
C GLN A 282 -12.72 -18.25 -19.11
N LEU A 283 -13.17 -17.27 -18.32
CA LEU A 283 -14.28 -17.41 -17.38
C LEU A 283 -15.56 -16.73 -17.92
N PRO A 284 -16.74 -17.26 -17.60
CA PRO A 284 -18.01 -16.62 -17.97
C PRO A 284 -18.26 -15.40 -17.10
N GLN A 285 -18.84 -14.36 -17.69
CA GLN A 285 -19.21 -13.13 -16.98
C GLN A 285 -20.50 -13.27 -16.14
N ILE A 286 -21.21 -14.38 -16.29
CA ILE A 286 -22.45 -14.69 -15.59
C ILE A 286 -22.14 -15.68 -14.45
N ILE A 287 -22.35 -15.27 -13.20
CA ILE A 287 -22.00 -16.07 -12.03
C ILE A 287 -22.69 -17.44 -12.02
N GLN A 288 -23.93 -17.54 -12.51
CA GLN A 288 -24.69 -18.78 -12.65
C GLN A 288 -24.05 -19.79 -13.64
N GLU A 289 -23.21 -19.31 -14.56
CA GLU A 289 -22.47 -20.17 -15.50
C GLU A 289 -21.13 -20.61 -14.93
N LEU A 290 -20.61 -19.89 -13.91
CA LEU A 290 -19.32 -20.14 -13.26
C LEU A 290 -19.47 -21.08 -12.05
N VAL A 291 -20.44 -20.80 -11.19
CA VAL A 291 -20.63 -21.47 -9.89
C VAL A 291 -21.64 -22.62 -9.99
N VAL A 292 -21.42 -23.69 -9.23
CA VAL A 292 -22.36 -24.82 -9.10
C VAL A 292 -23.69 -24.35 -8.51
N ASP A 293 -24.84 -24.76 -9.07
CA ASP A 293 -26.17 -24.26 -8.70
C ASP A 293 -26.45 -24.39 -7.21
N SER A 294 -26.20 -25.57 -6.62
CA SER A 294 -26.48 -25.80 -5.21
C SER A 294 -25.62 -24.93 -4.26
N VAL A 295 -24.42 -24.57 -4.68
CA VAL A 295 -23.54 -23.67 -3.91
C VAL A 295 -24.08 -22.25 -3.98
N LEU A 296 -24.41 -21.79 -5.18
CA LEU A 296 -24.99 -20.46 -5.38
C LEU A 296 -26.34 -20.30 -4.66
N GLU A 297 -27.23 -21.30 -4.74
CA GLU A 297 -28.51 -21.30 -4.01
C GLU A 297 -28.30 -21.23 -2.50
N ASN A 298 -27.39 -22.02 -1.94
CA ASN A 298 -27.09 -22.00 -0.51
C ASN A 298 -26.52 -20.65 -0.08
N PHE A 299 -25.59 -20.07 -0.87
CA PHE A 299 -25.06 -18.76 -0.62
C PHE A 299 -26.12 -17.68 -0.62
N LEU A 300 -26.99 -17.60 -1.64
CA LEU A 300 -28.09 -16.64 -1.73
C LEU A 300 -29.11 -16.79 -0.61
N ASN A 301 -29.48 -18.02 -0.25
CA ASN A 301 -30.47 -18.29 0.80
C ASN A 301 -29.96 -17.90 2.20
N SER A 302 -28.69 -17.80 2.40
CA SER A 302 -28.04 -17.44 3.68
C SER A 302 -27.63 -15.97 3.78
N GLN A 303 -27.96 -15.12 2.81
CA GLN A 303 -27.64 -13.70 2.81
C GLN A 303 -28.22 -12.94 4.00
N ALA A 304 -29.43 -13.28 4.42
CA ALA A 304 -30.13 -12.54 5.46
C ALA A 304 -29.56 -12.71 6.88
N ASP A 305 -28.86 -13.82 7.13
CA ASP A 305 -28.29 -14.15 8.45
C ASP A 305 -26.78 -14.44 8.42
N PHE A 306 -26.14 -14.33 7.25
CA PHE A 306 -24.73 -14.63 7.01
C PHE A 306 -24.31 -16.01 7.53
N SER A 307 -25.22 -17.01 7.48
CA SER A 307 -24.91 -18.36 7.99
C SER A 307 -23.95 -19.16 7.09
N HIS A 308 -23.81 -18.77 5.81
CA HIS A 308 -22.82 -19.40 4.93
C HIS A 308 -21.41 -18.88 5.24
N PRO A 309 -20.37 -19.76 5.32
CA PRO A 309 -19.00 -19.35 5.65
C PRO A 309 -18.42 -18.24 4.76
N LEU A 310 -18.80 -18.20 3.47
CA LEU A 310 -18.34 -17.14 2.58
C LEU A 310 -18.89 -15.76 2.96
N TRP A 311 -20.17 -15.67 3.40
CA TRP A 311 -20.71 -14.39 3.88
C TRP A 311 -19.96 -13.90 5.12
N GLN A 312 -19.57 -14.80 6.04
CA GLN A 312 -18.79 -14.47 7.22
C GLN A 312 -17.40 -13.97 6.82
N ALA A 313 -16.72 -14.69 5.91
CA ALA A 313 -15.41 -14.28 5.41
C ALA A 313 -15.45 -12.93 4.68
N MET A 314 -16.51 -12.65 3.91
CA MET A 314 -16.71 -11.35 3.26
C MET A 314 -16.93 -10.23 4.29
N ALA A 315 -17.78 -10.50 5.32
CA ALA A 315 -18.08 -9.52 6.37
C ALA A 315 -16.86 -9.16 7.23
N ASP A 316 -15.97 -10.13 7.48
CA ASP A 316 -14.71 -9.87 8.21
C ASP A 316 -13.78 -8.92 7.44
N ASN A 317 -13.99 -8.78 6.14
CA ASN A 317 -13.18 -7.93 5.25
C ASN A 317 -13.93 -6.69 4.74
N ASP A 318 -15.12 -6.42 5.24
CA ASP A 318 -15.82 -5.16 5.02
C ASP A 318 -15.09 -4.03 5.80
N ASN A 319 -14.84 -2.93 5.09
CA ASN A 319 -14.14 -1.78 5.64
C ASN A 319 -14.96 -0.48 5.58
N HIS A 320 -16.26 -0.57 5.31
CA HIS A 320 -17.14 0.58 5.07
C HIS A 320 -17.78 1.15 6.35
N ASP A 321 -17.91 0.38 7.42
CA ASP A 321 -18.63 0.76 8.64
C ASP A 321 -17.73 0.63 9.89
N TRP A 322 -17.15 1.75 10.31
CA TRP A 322 -16.34 1.89 11.51
C TRP A 322 -16.26 3.39 11.92
N ASN A 323 -15.48 3.76 12.94
CA ASN A 323 -15.46 5.12 13.50
C ASN A 323 -14.08 5.79 13.35
N PRO A 324 -13.71 6.30 12.15
CA PRO A 324 -12.45 7.00 11.96
C PRO A 324 -12.37 8.32 12.74
N THR A 325 -11.24 8.56 13.38
CA THR A 325 -10.95 9.85 14.02
C THR A 325 -10.12 10.77 13.10
N ARG A 326 -9.47 10.20 12.08
CA ARG A 326 -8.66 10.94 11.11
C ARG A 326 -9.39 11.11 9.79
N PRO A 327 -9.08 12.17 9.00
CA PRO A 327 -9.78 12.46 7.75
C PRO A 327 -9.69 11.34 6.71
N ILE A 328 -10.81 11.05 6.03
CA ILE A 328 -10.91 10.10 4.93
C ILE A 328 -11.59 10.75 3.72
N ARG A 329 -11.00 10.59 2.53
CA ARG A 329 -11.62 10.88 1.24
C ARG A 329 -11.65 9.65 0.37
N MET A 330 -12.86 9.14 0.07
CA MET A 330 -13.06 7.99 -0.79
C MET A 330 -13.36 8.44 -2.21
N TYR A 331 -12.39 8.29 -3.10
CA TYR A 331 -12.49 8.73 -4.49
C TYR A 331 -13.17 7.69 -5.36
N TYR A 332 -14.10 8.13 -6.26
CA TYR A 332 -14.83 7.22 -7.14
C TYR A 332 -15.26 7.89 -8.45
N CYS A 333 -15.47 7.06 -9.49
CA CYS A 333 -16.14 7.45 -10.74
C CYS A 333 -17.38 6.59 -10.98
N THR A 334 -18.44 7.19 -11.54
CA THR A 334 -19.75 6.51 -11.70
C THR A 334 -19.77 5.50 -12.85
N GLY A 335 -18.82 5.55 -13.78
CA GLY A 335 -18.68 4.60 -14.87
C GLY A 335 -17.80 3.38 -14.54
N ASP A 336 -17.38 3.21 -13.27
CA ASP A 336 -16.53 2.10 -12.85
C ASP A 336 -17.27 0.76 -12.97
N GLU A 337 -16.78 -0.08 -13.89
CA GLU A 337 -17.37 -1.39 -14.24
C GLU A 337 -16.69 -2.56 -13.50
N GLN A 338 -15.64 -2.31 -12.72
CA GLN A 338 -14.89 -3.33 -11.99
C GLN A 338 -15.21 -3.29 -10.49
N VAL A 339 -15.16 -2.10 -9.90
CA VAL A 339 -15.48 -1.86 -8.51
C VAL A 339 -16.63 -0.85 -8.46
N SER A 340 -17.79 -1.30 -8.04
CA SER A 340 -18.97 -0.42 -7.98
C SER A 340 -18.70 0.83 -7.15
N PHE A 341 -18.98 1.99 -7.70
CA PHE A 341 -18.88 3.27 -6.97
C PHE A 341 -19.80 3.30 -5.73
N GLN A 342 -20.80 2.42 -5.67
CA GLN A 342 -21.67 2.26 -4.49
C GLN A 342 -20.88 1.91 -3.23
N ASN A 343 -19.67 1.32 -3.33
CA ASN A 343 -18.78 1.12 -2.19
C ASN A 343 -18.44 2.43 -1.47
N ALA A 344 -18.07 3.47 -2.22
CA ALA A 344 -17.76 4.77 -1.64
C ALA A 344 -19.00 5.47 -1.07
N ILE A 345 -20.17 5.29 -1.73
CA ILE A 345 -21.44 5.84 -1.27
C ILE A 345 -21.91 5.13 0.00
N ALA A 346 -21.83 3.80 0.07
CA ALA A 346 -22.20 3.04 1.25
C ALA A 346 -21.31 3.37 2.47
N ALA A 347 -20.00 3.44 2.26
CA ALA A 347 -19.07 3.84 3.31
C ALA A 347 -19.33 5.28 3.79
N GLY A 348 -19.56 6.23 2.88
CA GLY A 348 -19.92 7.61 3.25
C GLY A 348 -21.22 7.68 4.05
N ALA A 349 -22.25 6.88 3.67
CA ALA A 349 -23.51 6.82 4.39
C ALA A 349 -23.35 6.18 5.79
N ALA A 350 -22.53 5.14 5.92
CA ALA A 350 -22.24 4.51 7.22
C ALA A 350 -21.50 5.50 8.15
N PHE A 351 -20.49 6.21 7.64
CA PHE A 351 -19.79 7.24 8.41
C PHE A 351 -20.71 8.38 8.85
N GLU A 352 -21.58 8.89 7.96
CA GLU A 352 -22.59 9.89 8.31
C GLU A 352 -23.55 9.39 9.40
N ALA A 353 -24.03 8.14 9.28
CA ALA A 353 -24.91 7.51 10.28
C ALA A 353 -24.23 7.36 11.65
N ASN A 354 -22.92 7.13 11.67
CA ASN A 354 -22.11 7.07 12.88
C ASN A 354 -21.71 8.47 13.42
N GLY A 355 -22.12 9.56 12.74
CA GLY A 355 -21.82 10.92 13.16
C GLY A 355 -20.39 11.37 12.86
N ILE A 356 -19.73 10.75 11.89
CA ILE A 356 -18.37 11.09 11.44
C ILE A 356 -18.46 12.25 10.43
N GLU A 357 -17.84 13.38 10.76
CA GLU A 357 -17.87 14.60 9.93
C GLU A 357 -16.63 14.75 9.02
N ASN A 358 -15.59 13.98 9.24
CA ASN A 358 -14.30 14.08 8.56
C ASN A 358 -14.06 12.96 7.53
N ALA A 359 -15.11 12.28 7.10
CA ALA A 359 -15.07 11.27 6.04
C ALA A 359 -16.07 11.63 4.93
N GLU A 360 -15.61 11.62 3.67
CA GLU A 360 -16.42 11.99 2.51
C GLU A 360 -16.16 11.12 1.30
N ALA A 361 -17.21 10.87 0.49
CA ALA A 361 -17.11 10.27 -0.81
C ALA A 361 -16.93 11.35 -1.88
N VAL A 362 -15.84 11.27 -2.67
CA VAL A 362 -15.43 12.31 -3.63
C VAL A 362 -15.66 11.82 -5.05
N TYR A 363 -16.60 12.46 -5.75
CA TYR A 363 -16.89 12.16 -7.16
C TYR A 363 -15.86 12.75 -8.10
N MET A 364 -15.23 11.90 -8.95
CA MET A 364 -14.17 12.28 -9.89
C MET A 364 -14.60 12.27 -11.36
N GLY A 365 -15.86 11.98 -11.65
CA GLY A 365 -16.40 11.97 -13.01
C GLY A 365 -17.06 10.65 -13.39
N ASP A 366 -17.40 10.51 -14.68
CA ASP A 366 -18.12 9.35 -15.23
C ASP A 366 -17.18 8.33 -15.90
N GLY A 367 -15.87 8.45 -15.67
CA GLY A 367 -14.86 7.55 -16.23
C GLY A 367 -15.04 6.09 -15.79
N ASN A 368 -14.53 5.17 -16.59
CA ASN A 368 -14.42 3.76 -16.21
C ASN A 368 -13.31 3.56 -15.17
N HIS A 369 -13.14 2.33 -14.67
CA HIS A 369 -12.18 2.01 -13.62
C HIS A 369 -10.75 2.54 -13.91
N ASN A 370 -10.25 2.35 -15.13
CA ASN A 370 -8.91 2.80 -15.49
C ASN A 370 -8.81 4.32 -15.70
N GLU A 371 -9.87 4.94 -16.23
CA GLU A 371 -9.92 6.39 -16.46
C GLU A 371 -10.00 7.18 -15.15
N CYS A 372 -10.50 6.56 -14.08
CA CYS A 372 -10.62 7.16 -12.75
C CYS A 372 -9.28 7.27 -12.00
N ILE A 373 -8.25 6.51 -12.36
CA ILE A 373 -6.95 6.47 -11.67
C ILE A 373 -6.32 7.86 -11.61
N LEU A 374 -6.10 8.46 -12.78
CA LEU A 374 -5.33 9.71 -12.88
C LEU A 374 -6.01 10.89 -12.18
N PRO A 375 -7.30 11.18 -12.40
CA PRO A 375 -7.96 12.28 -11.69
C PRO A 375 -7.98 12.07 -10.18
N SER A 376 -8.25 10.85 -9.72
CA SER A 376 -8.27 10.54 -8.28
C SER A 376 -6.90 10.76 -7.63
N LEU A 377 -5.84 10.15 -8.15
CA LEU A 377 -4.50 10.28 -7.57
C LEU A 377 -3.92 11.69 -7.70
N THR A 378 -4.35 12.45 -8.70
CA THR A 378 -3.97 13.87 -8.81
C THR A 378 -4.60 14.70 -7.69
N ASP A 379 -5.88 14.49 -7.38
CA ASP A 379 -6.56 15.19 -6.29
C ASP A 379 -6.00 14.74 -4.92
N VAL A 380 -5.74 13.45 -4.74
CA VAL A 380 -5.05 12.91 -3.55
C VAL A 380 -3.73 13.60 -3.31
N TYR A 381 -2.89 13.74 -4.35
CA TYR A 381 -1.60 14.43 -4.24
C TYR A 381 -1.77 15.85 -3.70
N TYR A 382 -2.66 16.66 -4.32
CA TYR A 382 -2.90 18.03 -3.87
C TYR A 382 -3.51 18.09 -2.47
N TRP A 383 -4.41 17.19 -2.13
CA TRP A 383 -4.99 17.14 -0.80
C TRP A 383 -3.93 16.84 0.27
N PHE A 384 -3.08 15.83 0.06
CA PHE A 384 -1.99 15.51 0.98
C PHE A 384 -0.97 16.66 1.09
N ASP A 385 -0.67 17.31 -0.03
CA ASP A 385 0.22 18.48 -0.07
C ASP A 385 -0.31 19.66 0.79
N THR A 386 -1.64 19.84 0.89
CA THR A 386 -2.23 20.87 1.77
C THR A 386 -2.16 20.52 3.26
N LEU A 387 -2.00 19.26 3.62
CA LEU A 387 -2.05 18.78 5.00
C LEU A 387 -0.67 18.55 5.61
N ARG A 388 0.34 18.28 4.78
CA ARG A 388 1.69 18.00 5.25
C ARG A 388 2.37 19.25 5.82
N SER A 389 3.26 19.05 6.77
CA SER A 389 4.17 20.09 7.22
C SER A 389 5.16 20.48 6.10
N PRO A 390 5.52 21.76 5.98
CA PRO A 390 6.55 22.17 5.04
C PRO A 390 7.89 21.51 5.39
N CYS A 391 8.68 21.26 4.35
CA CYS A 391 10.04 20.77 4.50
C CYS A 391 10.83 21.60 5.52
N GLN A 392 11.54 20.92 6.42
CA GLN A 392 12.51 21.59 7.29
C GLN A 392 13.83 21.73 6.52
N GLU A 393 14.25 22.97 6.26
CA GLU A 393 15.53 23.23 5.64
C GLU A 393 16.64 22.55 6.45
N SER A 394 17.53 21.82 5.77
CA SER A 394 18.73 21.28 6.36
C SER A 394 19.51 22.48 6.93
N GLY A 395 19.77 22.49 8.24
CA GLY A 395 20.46 23.62 8.92
C GLY A 395 21.90 23.91 8.44
N LEU A 396 22.36 23.30 7.37
CA LEU A 396 23.45 23.71 6.53
C LEU A 396 22.97 24.91 5.69
N GLN A 397 22.91 26.10 6.31
CA GLN A 397 23.01 27.32 5.51
C GLN A 397 24.31 27.24 4.76
N TYR A 398 24.29 26.80 3.50
CA TYR A 398 25.27 27.23 2.54
C TYR A 398 25.20 28.76 2.57
N LEU A 399 26.19 29.39 3.15
CA LEU A 399 26.45 30.80 2.89
C LEU A 399 26.50 30.93 1.38
N LYS A 400 25.39 31.38 0.76
CA LYS A 400 25.43 31.87 -0.61
C LYS A 400 26.53 32.90 -0.60
N THR A 401 27.72 32.53 -1.05
CA THR A 401 28.83 33.43 -1.23
C THR A 401 28.44 34.35 -2.38
N GLU A 402 27.73 35.41 -2.06
CA GLU A 402 27.59 36.55 -2.94
C GLU A 402 28.98 37.21 -2.98
N HIS A 403 29.71 36.87 -4.03
CA HIS A 403 31.00 37.43 -4.40
C HIS A 403 32.17 37.28 -3.41
N VAL A 404 33.03 36.29 -3.67
CA VAL A 404 34.42 36.29 -3.18
C VAL A 404 35.24 37.15 -4.14
N GLU A 405 35.64 38.34 -3.72
CA GLU A 405 36.61 39.15 -4.46
C GLU A 405 38.04 38.84 -3.94
N LEU A 406 38.92 38.44 -4.82
CA LEU A 406 40.32 38.18 -4.52
C LEU A 406 41.15 39.47 -4.79
N PHE A 407 41.84 39.96 -3.76
CA PHE A 407 42.71 41.13 -3.84
C PHE A 407 44.07 40.82 -3.22
N PRO A 408 45.20 41.31 -3.77
CA PRO A 408 45.29 41.95 -5.09
C PRO A 408 45.19 40.95 -6.24
N ASN A 409 44.77 41.41 -7.41
CA ASN A 409 44.73 40.60 -8.62
C ASN A 409 45.59 41.26 -9.70
N PRO A 410 46.77 40.69 -10.11
CA PRO A 410 47.30 39.38 -9.68
C PRO A 410 47.91 39.38 -8.28
N VAL A 411 47.85 38.25 -7.60
CA VAL A 411 48.44 38.02 -6.29
C VAL A 411 49.94 37.88 -6.42
N ASN A 412 50.71 38.76 -5.76
CA ASN A 412 52.16 38.69 -5.79
C ASN A 412 52.76 38.04 -4.53
N ASP A 413 52.32 38.42 -3.31
CA ASP A 413 52.88 37.93 -2.06
C ASP A 413 51.84 37.53 -0.99
N ASP A 414 50.69 38.20 -0.90
CA ASP A 414 49.65 37.93 0.08
C ASP A 414 48.26 37.91 -0.55
N LEU A 415 47.48 36.85 -0.30
CA LEU A 415 46.09 36.73 -0.68
C LEU A 415 45.18 37.18 0.48
N GLN A 416 44.43 38.25 0.27
CA GLN A 416 43.35 38.65 1.20
C GLN A 416 42.01 38.28 0.64
N ILE A 417 41.22 37.51 1.44
CA ILE A 417 39.86 37.12 1.12
C ILE A 417 38.92 38.01 1.92
N MET A 418 38.13 38.83 1.27
CA MET A 418 37.02 39.54 1.89
C MET A 418 35.70 38.83 1.52
N ILE A 419 34.94 38.41 2.54
CA ILE A 419 33.56 37.92 2.43
C ILE A 419 32.67 39.10 2.75
N LYS A 420 31.82 39.48 1.83
CA LYS A 420 30.76 40.50 2.03
C LYS A 420 29.44 39.83 2.27
#